data_18b70e8112c5c670882438284235454d
#
_entry.id   18b70e8112c5c670882438284235454d
#
_cell.length_a   1.000
_cell.length_b   1.000
_cell.length_c   1.000
_cell.angle_alpha   90.00
_cell.angle_beta   90.00
_cell.angle_gamma   90.00
#
_symmetry.space_group_name_H-M   'P 1'
#
loop_
_entity.id
_entity.type
_entity.pdbx_description
1 polymer ?
#
loop_
_entity_poly.entity_id
_entity_poly.type
_entity_poly.pdbx_seq_one_letter_code
_entity_poly.pdbx_strand_id
1 'polypeptide(L)'
;MKLPELLGSEKQVKWANDIRQEYIDQLAKDEKLVEKYLELKEKSDDDSKELKDLQRKMSTSLFADMDQSRFGSIITPIMGADLADKQAFEDKVQDDTEGYLFADFSSKEEAEKCYEQVKQDYLKAGGQKVWDLSARYNEITDKYGFGVENEETDSAYQKWFDESEKVMLNYLKIRWNNKIASEKSSAWYIDHRLNKKF
;
A
#
# COMPACT_ATOMS: atom_id res chain seq x y z
N MET A 1 3.75 -18.57 9.32
CA MET A 1 3.07 -18.57 8.00
C MET A 1 3.26 -19.92 7.35
N LYS A 2 2.21 -20.57 6.82
CA LYS A 2 2.35 -21.80 6.03
C LYS A 2 2.60 -21.39 4.58
N LEU A 3 3.79 -21.67 4.06
CA LEU A 3 4.16 -21.31 2.70
C LEU A 3 3.69 -22.40 1.70
N PRO A 4 3.24 -22.01 0.50
CA PRO A 4 2.88 -22.96 -0.54
C PRO A 4 4.11 -23.68 -1.11
N GLU A 5 3.90 -24.87 -1.65
CA GLU A 5 4.91 -25.53 -2.48
C GLU A 5 5.09 -24.74 -3.79
N LEU A 6 6.36 -24.56 -4.19
CA LEU A 6 6.69 -23.88 -5.42
C LEU A 6 6.60 -24.83 -6.62
N LEU A 7 6.12 -24.29 -7.73
CA LEU A 7 5.97 -24.99 -9.00
C LEU A 7 7.16 -24.65 -9.93
N GLY A 8 7.75 -25.67 -10.56
CA GLY A 8 8.87 -25.50 -11.48
C GLY A 8 9.74 -26.76 -11.54
N SER A 9 10.86 -26.69 -12.27
CA SER A 9 11.87 -27.77 -12.22
C SER A 9 12.55 -27.79 -10.83
N GLU A 10 13.10 -28.91 -10.44
CA GLU A 10 13.79 -29.10 -9.16
C GLU A 10 14.84 -28.02 -8.88
N LYS A 11 15.61 -27.66 -9.89
CA LYS A 11 16.61 -26.60 -9.83
C LYS A 11 15.98 -25.21 -9.62
N GLN A 12 14.89 -24.92 -10.32
CA GLN A 12 14.16 -23.65 -10.17
C GLN A 12 13.52 -23.55 -8.79
N VAL A 13 12.88 -24.62 -8.31
CA VAL A 13 12.23 -24.66 -6.98
C VAL A 13 13.27 -24.42 -5.88
N LYS A 14 14.45 -25.07 -5.96
CA LYS A 14 15.51 -24.84 -4.99
C LYS A 14 15.95 -23.39 -4.96
N TRP A 15 16.26 -22.80 -6.11
CA TRP A 15 16.69 -21.40 -6.21
C TRP A 15 15.61 -20.43 -5.77
N ALA A 16 14.36 -20.65 -6.18
CA ALA A 16 13.24 -19.81 -5.79
C ALA A 16 12.93 -19.87 -4.28
N ASN A 17 13.19 -20.99 -3.61
CA ASN A 17 13.09 -21.08 -2.14
C ASN A 17 14.12 -20.20 -1.44
N ASP A 18 15.36 -20.16 -1.95
CA ASP A 18 16.41 -19.29 -1.40
C ASP A 18 15.99 -17.81 -1.55
N ILE A 19 15.52 -17.41 -2.73
CA ILE A 19 15.01 -16.04 -2.99
C ILE A 19 13.81 -15.73 -2.12
N ARG A 20 12.86 -16.67 -1.97
CA ARG A 20 11.69 -16.47 -1.10
C ARG A 20 12.10 -16.23 0.36
N GLN A 21 13.14 -16.93 0.83
CA GLN A 21 13.67 -16.68 2.16
C GLN A 21 14.31 -15.29 2.27
N GLU A 22 15.01 -14.81 1.23
CA GLU A 22 15.53 -13.45 1.17
C GLU A 22 14.42 -12.40 1.29
N TYR A 23 13.26 -12.59 0.61
CA TYR A 23 12.09 -11.73 0.75
C TYR A 23 11.53 -11.71 2.18
N ILE A 24 11.41 -12.88 2.82
CA ILE A 24 10.93 -12.98 4.20
C ILE A 24 11.86 -12.24 5.16
N ASP A 25 13.17 -12.44 5.02
CA ASP A 25 14.18 -11.81 5.86
C ASP A 25 14.23 -10.29 5.64
N GLN A 26 14.08 -9.85 4.38
CA GLN A 26 14.04 -8.42 4.06
C GLN A 26 12.75 -7.78 4.60
N LEU A 27 11.61 -8.42 4.43
CA LEU A 27 10.33 -7.92 4.96
C LEU A 27 10.41 -7.73 6.49
N ALA A 28 10.99 -8.69 7.21
CA ALA A 28 11.14 -8.58 8.66
C ALA A 28 12.11 -7.45 9.10
N LYS A 29 13.10 -7.10 8.27
CA LYS A 29 13.97 -5.94 8.51
C LYS A 29 13.24 -4.63 8.24
N ASP A 30 12.51 -4.58 7.15
CA ASP A 30 11.81 -3.39 6.70
C ASP A 30 10.63 -3.07 7.64
N GLU A 31 9.94 -4.08 8.17
CA GLU A 31 8.92 -3.90 9.22
C GLU A 31 9.48 -3.16 10.44
N LYS A 32 10.66 -3.56 10.92
CA LYS A 32 11.32 -2.86 12.04
C LYS A 32 11.74 -1.44 11.69
N LEU A 33 12.12 -1.20 10.44
CA LEU A 33 12.47 0.12 9.95
C LEU A 33 11.23 1.04 9.95
N VAL A 34 10.08 0.53 9.48
CA VAL A 34 8.79 1.24 9.50
C VAL A 34 8.35 1.55 10.92
N GLU A 35 8.41 0.57 11.83
CA GLU A 35 8.06 0.77 13.25
C GLU A 35 8.90 1.91 13.85
N LYS A 36 10.22 1.88 13.64
CA LYS A 36 11.11 2.93 14.12
C LYS A 36 10.82 4.29 13.50
N TYR A 37 10.49 4.33 12.21
CA TYR A 37 10.12 5.57 11.51
C TYR A 37 8.85 6.18 12.11
N LEU A 38 7.79 5.39 12.27
CA LEU A 38 6.52 5.86 12.82
C LEU A 38 6.67 6.34 14.28
N GLU A 39 7.42 5.61 15.12
CA GLU A 39 7.70 6.01 16.49
C GLU A 39 8.48 7.34 16.56
N LEU A 40 9.43 7.54 15.67
CA LEU A 40 10.23 8.76 15.65
C LEU A 40 9.41 9.95 15.14
N LYS A 41 8.59 9.72 14.10
CA LYS A 41 7.70 10.75 13.54
C LYS A 41 6.72 11.29 14.58
N GLU A 42 6.18 10.43 15.45
CA GLU A 42 5.30 10.87 16.56
C GLU A 42 6.00 11.72 17.62
N LYS A 43 7.34 11.67 17.71
CA LYS A 43 8.12 12.27 18.80
C LYS A 43 9.02 13.40 18.38
N SER A 44 9.23 13.60 17.10
CA SER A 44 10.25 14.53 16.57
C SER A 44 9.65 15.46 15.54
N ASP A 45 10.27 16.64 15.39
CA ASP A 45 9.98 17.52 14.26
C ASP A 45 10.36 16.83 12.94
N ASP A 46 9.56 17.04 11.90
CA ASP A 46 9.73 16.45 10.57
C ASP A 46 11.11 16.73 9.93
N ASP A 47 11.81 17.76 10.41
CA ASP A 47 13.14 18.17 9.95
C ASP A 47 14.31 17.47 10.66
N SER A 48 14.07 16.56 11.59
CA SER A 48 15.15 15.88 12.30
C SER A 48 16.02 15.05 11.34
N LYS A 49 17.32 15.11 11.52
CA LYS A 49 18.29 14.36 10.69
C LYS A 49 18.03 12.86 10.75
N GLU A 50 17.64 12.35 11.92
CA GLU A 50 17.39 10.92 12.11
C GLU A 50 16.14 10.48 11.31
N LEU A 51 15.09 11.29 11.28
CA LEU A 51 13.88 11.02 10.50
C LEU A 51 14.18 10.98 8.99
N LYS A 52 14.94 11.97 8.49
CA LYS A 52 15.40 12.02 7.09
C LYS A 52 16.27 10.81 6.70
N ASP A 53 17.12 10.35 7.61
CA ASP A 53 17.92 9.15 7.40
C ASP A 53 17.07 7.88 7.34
N LEU A 54 16.01 7.79 8.15
CA LEU A 54 15.05 6.69 8.10
C LEU A 54 14.23 6.72 6.81
N GLN A 55 13.71 7.88 6.41
CA GLN A 55 12.99 8.06 5.13
C GLN A 55 13.85 7.62 3.94
N ARG A 56 15.13 8.01 3.92
CA ARG A 56 16.06 7.57 2.87
C ARG A 56 16.27 6.04 2.87
N LYS A 57 16.30 5.39 4.03
CA LYS A 57 16.38 3.91 4.10
C LYS A 57 15.07 3.28 3.65
N MET A 58 13.94 3.86 4.00
CA MET A 58 12.64 3.40 3.55
C MET A 58 12.50 3.46 2.03
N SER A 59 13.07 4.47 1.37
CA SER A 59 13.03 4.58 -0.11
C SER A 59 13.77 3.47 -0.86
N THR A 60 14.45 2.57 -0.18
CA THR A 60 15.10 1.38 -0.75
C THR A 60 14.58 0.07 -0.16
N SER A 61 13.55 0.14 0.66
CA SER A 61 12.90 -1.00 1.30
C SER A 61 11.81 -1.61 0.41
N LEU A 62 11.23 -2.73 0.82
CA LEU A 62 10.03 -3.30 0.18
C LEU A 62 8.78 -2.40 0.34
N PHE A 63 8.86 -1.39 1.19
CA PHE A 63 7.82 -0.39 1.41
C PHE A 63 8.04 0.90 0.60
N ALA A 64 9.14 0.98 -0.18
CA ALA A 64 9.48 2.16 -0.98
C ALA A 64 8.55 2.37 -2.16
N ASP A 65 8.07 1.28 -2.71
CA ASP A 65 7.20 1.33 -3.87
C ASP A 65 5.75 1.10 -3.43
N MET A 66 5.03 2.19 -3.38
CA MET A 66 3.64 2.14 -3.79
C MET A 66 3.69 1.87 -5.30
N ASP A 67 4.00 0.63 -5.57
CA ASP A 67 4.15 0.03 -6.86
C ASP A 67 3.40 0.82 -7.96
N GLN A 68 4.14 1.44 -8.85
CA GLN A 68 3.59 2.01 -10.09
C GLN A 68 2.93 0.93 -10.96
N SER A 69 2.90 -0.31 -10.44
CA SER A 69 2.15 -1.41 -10.97
C SER A 69 0.65 -1.17 -10.80
N ARG A 70 -0.09 -1.99 -11.47
CA ARG A 70 -1.53 -2.24 -11.42
C ARG A 70 -2.21 -1.99 -10.05
N PHE A 71 -1.50 -2.20 -8.92
CA PHE A 71 -2.04 -1.96 -7.57
C PHE A 71 -1.90 -0.51 -7.09
N GLY A 72 -0.88 0.22 -7.49
CA GLY A 72 -0.74 1.64 -7.16
C GLY A 72 -1.89 2.47 -7.73
N SER A 73 -2.31 2.16 -8.95
CA SER A 73 -3.46 2.80 -9.60
C SER A 73 -4.78 2.52 -8.87
N ILE A 74 -4.90 1.38 -8.19
CA ILE A 74 -6.11 0.98 -7.46
C ILE A 74 -6.13 1.58 -6.06
N ILE A 75 -5.00 1.53 -5.33
CA ILE A 75 -4.98 1.95 -3.93
C ILE A 75 -5.17 3.46 -3.78
N THR A 76 -4.64 4.25 -4.70
CA THR A 76 -4.77 5.72 -4.65
C THR A 76 -6.22 6.18 -4.64
N PRO A 77 -7.11 5.69 -5.54
CA PRO A 77 -8.54 5.98 -5.45
C PRO A 77 -9.18 5.49 -4.14
N ILE A 78 -8.80 4.30 -3.65
CA ILE A 78 -9.36 3.72 -2.42
C ILE A 78 -8.98 4.53 -1.17
N MET A 79 -7.87 5.25 -1.19
CA MET A 79 -7.49 6.16 -0.11
C MET A 79 -8.34 7.43 -0.02
N GLY A 80 -9.01 7.81 -1.09
CA GLY A 80 -9.88 9.00 -1.12
C GLY A 80 -11.14 8.82 -0.28
N ALA A 81 -11.68 9.94 0.25
CA ALA A 81 -12.87 9.94 1.08
C ALA A 81 -14.11 9.39 0.38
N ASP A 82 -14.21 9.67 -0.91
CA ASP A 82 -15.39 9.33 -1.72
C ASP A 82 -15.58 7.81 -1.86
N LEU A 83 -14.54 7.03 -1.58
CA LEU A 83 -14.57 5.57 -1.67
C LEU A 83 -14.93 4.88 -0.35
N ALA A 84 -15.22 5.63 0.71
CA ALA A 84 -15.91 5.11 1.88
C ALA A 84 -17.35 4.70 1.53
N ASP A 85 -17.98 5.37 0.60
CA ASP A 85 -19.28 5.02 0.04
C ASP A 85 -19.15 3.82 -0.91
N LYS A 86 -20.01 2.80 -0.68
CA LYS A 86 -20.05 1.61 -1.52
C LYS A 86 -20.36 1.97 -2.98
N GLN A 87 -21.28 2.92 -3.21
CA GLN A 87 -21.67 3.32 -4.56
C GLN A 87 -20.50 4.00 -5.29
N ALA A 88 -19.82 4.93 -4.63
CA ALA A 88 -18.64 5.57 -5.21
C ALA A 88 -17.54 4.58 -5.57
N PHE A 89 -17.36 3.52 -4.76
CA PHE A 89 -16.43 2.44 -5.06
C PHE A 89 -16.89 1.61 -6.28
N GLU A 90 -18.18 1.27 -6.35
CA GLU A 90 -18.75 0.52 -7.48
C GLU A 90 -18.68 1.33 -8.79
N ASP A 91 -18.98 2.63 -8.75
CA ASP A 91 -18.86 3.54 -9.87
C ASP A 91 -17.40 3.64 -10.34
N LYS A 92 -16.46 3.73 -9.41
CA LYS A 92 -15.03 3.76 -9.71
C LYS A 92 -14.55 2.46 -10.36
N VAL A 93 -15.01 1.31 -9.89
CA VAL A 93 -14.72 0.00 -10.51
C VAL A 93 -15.28 -0.04 -11.93
N GLN A 94 -16.48 0.46 -12.15
CA GLN A 94 -17.11 0.51 -13.47
C GLN A 94 -16.33 1.42 -14.41
N ASP A 95 -16.03 2.65 -13.99
CA ASP A 95 -15.26 3.61 -14.78
C ASP A 95 -13.88 3.05 -15.19
N ASP A 96 -13.21 2.41 -14.23
CA ASP A 96 -11.88 1.87 -14.44
C ASP A 96 -11.88 0.61 -15.33
N THR A 97 -12.96 -0.17 -15.33
CA THR A 97 -13.08 -1.36 -16.18
C THR A 97 -13.58 -1.04 -17.60
N GLU A 98 -14.27 0.06 -17.77
CA GLU A 98 -14.73 0.56 -19.08
C GLU A 98 -13.75 1.56 -19.70
N GLY A 99 -12.92 2.21 -18.90
CA GLY A 99 -11.92 3.21 -19.29
C GLY A 99 -10.50 2.67 -19.30
N TYR A 100 -9.63 3.32 -20.00
CA TYR A 100 -8.26 2.97 -20.35
C TYR A 100 -7.27 2.73 -19.18
N LEU A 101 -7.68 2.83 -17.94
CA LEU A 101 -6.79 2.72 -16.77
C LEU A 101 -6.39 1.28 -16.42
N PHE A 102 -7.08 0.27 -16.95
CA PHE A 102 -6.85 -1.14 -16.63
C PHE A 102 -6.68 -2.04 -17.86
N ALA A 103 -5.81 -1.65 -18.77
CA ALA A 103 -5.29 -2.52 -19.82
C ALA A 103 -4.65 -3.82 -19.25
N ASP A 104 -4.46 -3.89 -17.93
CA ASP A 104 -3.77 -4.97 -17.23
C ASP A 104 -4.71 -6.07 -16.70
N PHE A 105 -6.02 -5.90 -16.78
CA PHE A 105 -6.99 -6.94 -16.39
C PHE A 105 -7.54 -7.67 -17.62
N SER A 106 -7.63 -8.99 -17.52
CA SER A 106 -8.13 -9.82 -18.61
C SER A 106 -9.66 -9.79 -18.72
N SER A 107 -10.35 -9.37 -17.66
CA SER A 107 -11.81 -9.24 -17.61
C SER A 107 -12.28 -8.29 -16.52
N LYS A 108 -13.54 -7.85 -16.61
CA LYS A 108 -14.21 -7.05 -15.58
C LYS A 108 -14.26 -7.78 -14.24
N GLU A 109 -14.54 -9.08 -14.24
CA GLU A 109 -14.60 -9.89 -13.03
C GLU A 109 -13.24 -10.00 -12.32
N GLU A 110 -12.14 -10.00 -13.09
CA GLU A 110 -10.80 -9.96 -12.52
C GLU A 110 -10.52 -8.60 -11.85
N ALA A 111 -10.89 -7.50 -12.50
CA ALA A 111 -10.76 -6.17 -11.97
C ALA A 111 -11.57 -6.00 -10.67
N GLU A 112 -12.84 -6.36 -10.66
CA GLU A 112 -13.72 -6.30 -9.48
C GLU A 112 -13.17 -7.09 -8.30
N LYS A 113 -12.67 -8.31 -8.54
CA LYS A 113 -12.01 -9.11 -7.48
C LYS A 113 -10.76 -8.44 -6.94
N CYS A 114 -9.98 -7.81 -7.81
CA CYS A 114 -8.79 -7.10 -7.40
C CYS A 114 -9.12 -5.88 -6.52
N TYR A 115 -10.12 -5.08 -6.92
CA TYR A 115 -10.60 -3.95 -6.14
C TYR A 115 -11.13 -4.38 -4.78
N GLU A 116 -11.96 -5.42 -4.75
CA GLU A 116 -12.51 -5.91 -3.47
C GLU A 116 -11.40 -6.43 -2.55
N GLN A 117 -10.41 -7.14 -3.08
CA GLN A 117 -9.27 -7.60 -2.29
C GLN A 117 -8.43 -6.43 -1.74
N VAL A 118 -8.15 -5.42 -2.57
CA VAL A 118 -7.40 -4.22 -2.16
C VAL A 118 -8.17 -3.47 -1.08
N LYS A 119 -9.49 -3.27 -1.26
CA LYS A 119 -10.36 -2.65 -0.26
C LYS A 119 -10.32 -3.39 1.08
N GLN A 120 -10.46 -4.71 1.04
CA GLN A 120 -10.43 -5.53 2.26
C GLN A 120 -9.07 -5.46 2.96
N ASP A 121 -7.98 -5.49 2.22
CA ASP A 121 -6.63 -5.39 2.79
C ASP A 121 -6.36 -3.98 3.33
N TYR A 122 -6.89 -2.93 2.68
CA TYR A 122 -6.82 -1.56 3.17
C TYR A 122 -7.62 -1.37 4.47
N LEU A 123 -8.83 -1.92 4.55
CA LEU A 123 -9.64 -1.91 5.78
C LEU A 123 -8.93 -2.63 6.93
N LYS A 124 -8.31 -3.78 6.68
CA LYS A 124 -7.49 -4.51 7.67
C LYS A 124 -6.27 -3.70 8.14
N ALA A 125 -5.72 -2.86 7.27
CA ALA A 125 -4.62 -1.97 7.60
C ALA A 125 -5.04 -0.77 8.47
N GLY A 126 -6.35 -0.51 8.63
CA GLY A 126 -6.91 0.61 9.38
C GLY A 126 -7.58 1.68 8.52
N GLY A 127 -7.84 1.38 7.24
CA GLY A 127 -8.36 2.32 6.24
C GLY A 127 -9.65 3.04 6.62
N GLN A 128 -10.52 2.41 7.43
CA GLN A 128 -11.74 3.07 7.90
C GLN A 128 -11.44 4.38 8.63
N LYS A 129 -10.41 4.42 9.47
CA LYS A 129 -10.03 5.63 10.19
C LYS A 129 -9.56 6.74 9.23
N VAL A 130 -8.88 6.39 8.15
CA VAL A 130 -8.48 7.35 7.11
C VAL A 130 -9.70 7.94 6.42
N TRP A 131 -10.69 7.12 6.07
CA TRP A 131 -11.94 7.58 5.48
C TRP A 131 -12.72 8.52 6.41
N ASP A 132 -12.82 8.16 7.70
CA ASP A 132 -13.49 9.01 8.71
C ASP A 132 -12.79 10.37 8.84
N LEU A 133 -11.45 10.40 8.84
CA LEU A 133 -10.67 11.63 8.89
C LEU A 133 -10.81 12.46 7.61
N SER A 134 -10.86 11.81 6.45
CA SER A 134 -11.08 12.47 5.17
C SER A 134 -12.47 13.10 5.09
N ALA A 135 -13.52 12.38 5.51
CA ALA A 135 -14.87 12.92 5.60
C ALA A 135 -14.90 14.15 6.51
N ARG A 136 -14.22 14.09 7.67
CA ARG A 136 -14.11 15.23 8.57
C ARG A 136 -13.37 16.41 7.96
N TYR A 137 -12.29 16.18 7.21
CA TYR A 137 -11.57 17.23 6.48
C TYR A 137 -12.47 17.87 5.43
N ASN A 138 -13.26 17.10 4.67
CA ASN A 138 -14.20 17.61 3.68
C ASN A 138 -15.29 18.47 4.33
N GLU A 139 -15.89 18.04 5.44
CA GLU A 139 -16.87 18.87 6.18
C GLU A 139 -16.28 20.23 6.59
N ILE A 140 -15.02 20.27 6.99
CA ILE A 140 -14.34 21.51 7.39
C ILE A 140 -14.07 22.38 6.15
N THR A 141 -13.60 21.79 5.05
CA THR A 141 -13.34 22.53 3.81
C THR A 141 -14.63 23.05 3.18
N ASP A 142 -15.74 22.33 3.27
CA ASP A 142 -17.05 22.79 2.81
C ASP A 142 -17.53 24.01 3.62
N LYS A 143 -17.23 24.04 4.92
CA LYS A 143 -17.60 25.17 5.80
C LYS A 143 -16.81 26.44 5.47
N TYR A 144 -15.53 26.34 5.16
CA TYR A 144 -14.64 27.50 4.99
C TYR A 144 -14.33 27.83 3.53
N GLY A 145 -14.58 26.91 2.61
CA GLY A 145 -14.18 26.95 1.21
C GLY A 145 -12.88 26.23 0.94
N PHE A 146 -12.76 25.66 -0.26
CA PHE A 146 -11.55 24.95 -0.68
C PHE A 146 -10.36 25.91 -0.77
N GLY A 147 -9.23 25.49 -0.16
CA GLY A 147 -7.98 26.26 -0.20
C GLY A 147 -7.90 27.39 0.83
N VAL A 148 -8.86 27.50 1.77
CA VAL A 148 -8.77 28.44 2.89
C VAL A 148 -7.89 27.83 3.98
N GLU A 149 -6.71 28.41 4.16
CA GLU A 149 -5.78 28.05 5.22
C GLU A 149 -6.23 28.64 6.58
N ASN A 150 -6.47 27.77 7.55
CA ASN A 150 -6.73 28.12 8.94
C ASN A 150 -6.35 26.94 9.86
N GLU A 151 -6.23 27.18 11.17
CA GLU A 151 -5.80 26.17 12.14
C GLU A 151 -6.69 24.89 12.14
N GLU A 152 -8.00 25.03 11.87
CA GLU A 152 -8.93 23.90 11.84
C GLU A 152 -8.70 23.03 10.59
N THR A 153 -8.54 23.65 9.42
CA THR A 153 -8.26 22.95 8.16
C THR A 153 -6.88 22.31 8.18
N ASP A 154 -5.86 23.02 8.65
CA ASP A 154 -4.48 22.52 8.71
C ASP A 154 -4.37 21.33 9.67
N SER A 155 -5.00 21.45 10.86
CA SER A 155 -5.01 20.36 11.84
C SER A 155 -5.77 19.12 11.32
N ALA A 156 -6.87 19.30 10.60
CA ALA A 156 -7.64 18.20 10.04
C ALA A 156 -6.86 17.51 8.91
N TYR A 157 -6.24 18.30 8.02
CA TYR A 157 -5.38 17.80 6.96
C TYR A 157 -4.20 16.99 7.52
N GLN A 158 -3.49 17.53 8.50
CA GLN A 158 -2.34 16.86 9.08
C GLN A 158 -2.71 15.51 9.72
N LYS A 159 -3.82 15.45 10.44
CA LYS A 159 -4.32 14.20 11.03
C LYS A 159 -4.67 13.15 9.97
N TRP A 160 -5.33 13.58 8.91
CA TRP A 160 -5.64 12.70 7.78
C TRP A 160 -4.36 12.21 7.10
N PHE A 161 -3.41 13.10 6.86
CA PHE A 161 -2.14 12.79 6.19
C PHE A 161 -1.31 11.76 6.98
N ASP A 162 -1.12 12.00 8.28
CA ASP A 162 -0.34 11.12 9.17
C ASP A 162 -0.97 9.73 9.29
N GLU A 163 -2.29 9.66 9.41
CA GLU A 163 -2.97 8.36 9.46
C GLU A 163 -2.92 7.65 8.11
N SER A 164 -3.04 8.37 7.00
CA SER A 164 -2.93 7.82 5.65
C SER A 164 -1.57 7.16 5.41
N GLU A 165 -0.48 7.82 5.81
CA GLU A 165 0.86 7.25 5.71
C GLU A 165 1.01 5.96 6.54
N LYS A 166 0.55 5.98 7.79
CA LYS A 166 0.58 4.83 8.69
C LYS A 166 -0.22 3.65 8.13
N VAL A 167 -1.42 3.90 7.66
CA VAL A 167 -2.29 2.88 7.08
C VAL A 167 -1.70 2.34 5.78
N MET A 168 -1.09 3.19 4.95
CA MET A 168 -0.41 2.75 3.73
C MET A 168 0.75 1.80 4.03
N LEU A 169 1.58 2.10 5.00
CA LEU A 169 2.67 1.22 5.40
C LEU A 169 2.15 -0.14 5.91
N ASN A 170 1.08 -0.13 6.71
CA ASN A 170 0.42 -1.36 7.15
C ASN A 170 -0.19 -2.15 5.99
N TYR A 171 -0.79 -1.47 5.00
CA TYR A 171 -1.33 -2.08 3.80
C TYR A 171 -0.23 -2.78 2.99
N LEU A 172 0.91 -2.12 2.76
CA LEU A 172 2.05 -2.71 2.05
C LEU A 172 2.59 -3.95 2.77
N LYS A 173 2.64 -3.93 4.10
CA LYS A 173 2.98 -5.10 4.91
C LYS A 173 2.02 -6.27 4.67
N ILE A 174 0.70 -6.01 4.71
CA ILE A 174 -0.32 -7.03 4.42
C ILE A 174 -0.15 -7.58 3.01
N ARG A 175 0.04 -6.70 2.03
CA ARG A 175 0.23 -7.06 0.63
C ARG A 175 1.43 -7.99 0.43
N TRP A 176 2.60 -7.64 0.96
CA TRP A 176 3.80 -8.46 0.85
C TRP A 176 3.62 -9.82 1.52
N ASN A 177 3.02 -9.86 2.71
CA ASN A 177 2.71 -11.10 3.39
C ASN A 177 1.76 -11.99 2.56
N ASN A 178 0.71 -11.40 1.99
CA ASN A 178 -0.24 -12.12 1.14
C ASN A 178 0.45 -12.64 -0.14
N LYS A 179 1.31 -11.84 -0.77
CA LYS A 179 2.07 -12.25 -1.96
C LYS A 179 2.98 -13.43 -1.67
N ILE A 180 3.78 -13.36 -0.62
CA ILE A 180 4.68 -14.46 -0.22
C ILE A 180 3.88 -15.73 0.15
N ALA A 181 2.73 -15.56 0.82
CA ALA A 181 1.89 -16.67 1.24
C ALA A 181 1.10 -17.35 0.11
N SER A 182 0.90 -16.66 -1.02
CA SER A 182 0.10 -17.15 -2.14
C SER A 182 0.93 -17.53 -3.37
N GLU A 183 2.12 -16.95 -3.54
CA GLU A 183 2.93 -17.15 -4.75
C GLU A 183 3.50 -18.56 -4.82
N LYS A 184 3.17 -19.27 -5.91
CA LYS A 184 3.61 -20.64 -6.18
C LYS A 184 4.60 -20.73 -7.34
N SER A 185 4.80 -19.66 -8.10
CA SER A 185 5.67 -19.67 -9.27
C SER A 185 7.15 -19.51 -8.89
N SER A 186 7.94 -20.53 -9.13
CA SER A 186 9.41 -20.42 -9.02
C SER A 186 9.97 -19.38 -9.99
N ALA A 187 9.39 -19.26 -11.18
CA ALA A 187 9.80 -18.28 -12.18
C ALA A 187 9.56 -16.86 -11.68
N TRP A 188 8.42 -16.61 -11.01
CA TRP A 188 8.15 -15.29 -10.43
C TRP A 188 9.27 -14.85 -9.47
N TYR A 189 9.66 -15.69 -8.49
CA TYR A 189 10.75 -15.37 -7.56
C TYR A 189 12.09 -15.13 -8.27
N ILE A 190 12.41 -15.96 -9.27
CA ILE A 190 13.64 -15.84 -10.04
C ILE A 190 13.68 -14.53 -10.82
N ASP A 191 12.57 -14.14 -11.42
CA ASP A 191 12.44 -12.92 -12.23
C ASP A 191 12.40 -11.65 -11.39
N HIS A 192 11.85 -11.72 -10.18
CA HIS A 192 11.68 -10.58 -9.25
C HIS A 192 12.67 -10.62 -8.07
N ARG A 193 13.82 -11.30 -8.20
CA ARG A 193 14.80 -11.36 -7.11
C ARG A 193 15.28 -9.97 -6.68
N LEU A 194 15.46 -9.75 -5.37
CA LEU A 194 15.77 -8.45 -4.76
C LEU A 194 16.99 -7.71 -5.37
N ASN A 195 17.97 -8.45 -5.86
CA ASN A 195 19.20 -7.89 -6.45
C ASN A 195 19.10 -7.62 -7.96
N LYS A 196 17.96 -7.86 -8.57
CA LYS A 196 17.73 -7.53 -9.96
C LYS A 196 17.46 -6.04 -10.06
N LYS A 197 18.42 -5.27 -10.48
CA LYS A 197 18.19 -3.89 -10.90
C LYS A 197 17.34 -3.93 -12.17
N PHE A 198 16.13 -3.39 -12.09
CA PHE A 198 15.26 -3.17 -13.23
C PHE A 198 15.66 -1.88 -13.93
#